data_558eb974a8deb78d2c7513e17fbdee1b
#
_entry.id   558eb974a8deb78d2c7513e17fbdee1b
#
_cell.length_a   1.000
_cell.length_b   1.000
_cell.length_c   1.000
_cell.angle_alpha   90.00
_cell.angle_beta   90.00
_cell.angle_gamma   90.00
#
_symmetry.space_group_name_H-M   'P 1'
#
loop_
_entity.id
_entity.type
_entity.pdbx_description
1 polymer ?
#
loop_
_entity_poly.entity_id
_entity_poly.type
_entity_poly.pdbx_seq_one_letter_code
_entity_poly.pdbx_strand_id
1 'polypeptide(L)' 'MTNAYAAEFMTKLEFEKVESQYTKIGDISTSNEVSVADAKEELLKKAEEKGADVVVLTSGQTDNKIHGTANIYKKK' A
#
# COMPACT_ATOMS: atom_id res chain seq x y z
N MET A 1 -3.80 1.46 -21.88
CA MET A 1 -3.02 0.46 -21.23
C MET A 1 -3.53 0.19 -19.84
N THR A 2 -3.45 -0.98 -19.45
CA THR A 2 -4.04 -1.36 -18.19
C THR A 2 -3.04 -1.45 -17.08
N ASN A 3 -3.50 -1.17 -15.92
CA ASN A 3 -2.73 -1.38 -14.73
C ASN A 3 -2.74 -2.86 -14.39
N ALA A 4 -1.60 -3.38 -14.05
CA ALA A 4 -1.46 -4.79 -13.74
C ALA A 4 -1.81 -5.12 -12.30
N TYR A 5 -2.00 -4.11 -11.47
CA TYR A 5 -2.21 -4.35 -10.05
C TYR A 5 -3.68 -4.38 -9.69
N ALA A 6 -4.07 -5.41 -8.92
CA ALA A 6 -5.43 -5.49 -8.40
C ALA A 6 -5.58 -4.64 -7.13
N ALA A 7 -4.49 -4.44 -6.40
CA ALA A 7 -4.53 -3.65 -5.17
C ALA A 7 -4.66 -2.17 -5.47
N GLU A 8 -5.37 -1.47 -4.60
CA GLU A 8 -5.62 -0.05 -4.76
C GLU A 8 -5.06 0.72 -3.58
N PHE A 9 -4.44 1.86 -3.86
CA PHE A 9 -3.95 2.73 -2.79
C PHE A 9 -5.09 3.58 -2.27
N MET A 10 -5.20 3.64 -0.95
CA MET A 10 -6.16 4.51 -0.30
C MET A 10 -5.47 5.28 0.81
N THR A 11 -5.89 6.51 1.02
CA THR A 11 -5.45 7.24 2.19
C THR A 11 -6.14 6.66 3.41
N LYS A 12 -5.55 6.90 4.58
CA LYS A 12 -6.16 6.42 5.82
C LYS A 12 -7.58 6.96 5.97
N LEU A 13 -7.76 8.23 5.62
CA LEU A 13 -9.05 8.88 5.76
C LEU A 13 -10.10 8.23 4.86
N GLU A 14 -9.72 7.96 3.61
CA GLU A 14 -10.62 7.30 2.69
C GLU A 14 -10.95 5.91 3.13
N PHE A 15 -9.96 5.20 3.63
CA PHE A 15 -10.16 3.82 4.05
C PHE A 15 -11.08 3.71 5.25
N GLU A 16 -11.02 4.68 6.16
CA GLU A 16 -11.87 4.64 7.35
C GLU A 16 -13.35 4.59 7.00
N LYS A 17 -13.72 5.09 5.83
CA LYS A 17 -15.10 5.08 5.40
C LYS A 17 -15.59 3.70 4.96
N VAL A 18 -14.67 2.84 4.61
CA VAL A 18 -15.00 1.50 4.10
C VAL A 18 -14.31 0.40 4.89
N GLU A 19 -13.71 0.76 5.99
CA GLU A 19 -12.89 -0.16 6.76
C GLU A 19 -13.62 -1.44 7.14
N SER A 20 -14.90 -1.31 7.45
CA SER A 20 -15.69 -2.47 7.89
C SER A 20 -15.89 -3.50 6.77
N GLN A 21 -15.62 -3.12 5.53
CA GLN A 21 -15.76 -4.03 4.39
C GLN A 21 -14.50 -4.82 4.13
N TYR A 22 -13.43 -4.56 4.90
CA TYR A 22 -12.14 -5.17 4.64
C TYR A 22 -11.57 -5.82 5.88
N THR A 23 -10.68 -6.78 5.67
CA THR A 23 -9.96 -7.44 6.75
C THR A 23 -8.49 -7.20 6.55
N LYS A 24 -7.80 -6.79 7.62
CA LYS A 24 -6.35 -6.60 7.56
C LYS A 24 -5.69 -7.97 7.43
N ILE A 25 -4.84 -8.12 6.44
CA ILE A 25 -4.14 -9.39 6.23
C ILE A 25 -2.64 -9.28 6.48
N GLY A 26 -2.14 -8.08 6.76
CA GLY A 26 -0.73 -7.94 7.07
C GLY A 26 -0.25 -6.52 6.88
N ASP A 27 1.06 -6.37 6.89
CA ASP A 27 1.68 -5.09 6.58
C ASP A 27 2.88 -5.33 5.68
N ILE A 28 3.27 -4.27 4.99
CA ILE A 28 4.39 -4.32 4.05
C ILE A 28 5.18 -3.04 4.19
N SER A 29 6.43 -3.08 3.75
CA SER A 29 7.26 -1.90 3.80
C SER A 29 8.22 -1.89 2.62
N THR A 30 8.77 -0.72 2.35
CA THR A 30 9.78 -0.57 1.33
C THR A 30 10.80 0.43 1.83
N SER A 31 12.02 0.35 1.32
CA SER A 31 13.08 1.25 1.72
C SER A 31 14.07 1.40 0.58
N ASN A 32 14.93 2.42 0.69
CA ASN A 32 15.98 2.69 -0.29
C ASN A 32 15.43 3.03 -1.67
N GLU A 33 14.20 3.50 -1.74
CA GLU A 33 13.62 3.90 -3.01
C GLU A 33 14.11 5.30 -3.36
N VAL A 34 14.21 5.56 -4.65
CA VAL A 34 14.70 6.85 -5.11
C VAL A 34 13.59 7.86 -5.35
N SER A 35 12.36 7.41 -5.39
CA SER A 35 11.23 8.32 -5.59
C SER A 35 10.00 7.77 -4.90
N VAL A 36 9.05 8.69 -4.65
CA VAL A 36 7.78 8.29 -4.05
C VAL A 36 7.02 7.35 -4.98
N ALA A 37 7.09 7.61 -6.28
CA ALA A 37 6.42 6.76 -7.25
C ALA A 37 6.94 5.32 -7.19
N ASP A 38 8.25 5.18 -7.08
CA ASP A 38 8.85 3.86 -6.98
C ASP A 38 8.42 3.14 -5.71
N ALA A 39 8.37 3.88 -4.61
CA ALA A 39 7.93 3.31 -3.34
C ALA A 39 6.49 2.82 -3.41
N LYS A 40 5.62 3.61 -4.01
CA LYS A 40 4.23 3.23 -4.16
C LYS A 40 4.08 1.99 -5.02
N GLU A 41 4.82 1.95 -6.12
CA GLU A 41 4.76 0.80 -7.02
C GLU A 41 5.23 -0.46 -6.32
N GLU A 42 6.30 -0.36 -5.56
CA GLU A 42 6.82 -1.51 -4.84
C GLU A 42 5.81 -2.01 -3.80
N LEU A 43 5.15 -1.08 -3.11
CA LEU A 43 4.14 -1.46 -2.13
C LEU A 43 2.96 -2.16 -2.80
N LEU A 44 2.52 -1.65 -3.94
CA LEU A 44 1.44 -2.28 -4.68
C LEU A 44 1.83 -3.68 -5.14
N LYS A 45 3.06 -3.83 -5.60
CA LYS A 45 3.54 -5.12 -6.07
C LYS A 45 3.54 -6.13 -4.92
N LYS A 46 4.05 -5.72 -3.77
CA LYS A 46 4.08 -6.61 -2.61
C LYS A 46 2.68 -6.96 -2.13
N ALA A 47 1.78 -5.98 -2.17
CA ALA A 47 0.40 -6.20 -1.76
C ALA A 47 -0.27 -7.22 -2.68
N GLU A 48 -0.04 -7.11 -3.97
CA GLU A 48 -0.63 -8.02 -4.92
C GLU A 48 -0.11 -9.44 -4.73
N GLU A 49 1.17 -9.57 -4.41
CA GLU A 49 1.74 -10.89 -4.15
C GLU A 49 1.09 -11.56 -2.95
N LYS A 50 0.57 -10.78 -2.03
CA LYS A 50 -0.10 -11.30 -0.84
C LYS A 50 -1.61 -11.39 -1.00
N GLY A 51 -2.11 -11.03 -2.17
CA GLY A 51 -3.55 -11.12 -2.45
C GLY A 51 -4.37 -10.00 -1.85
N ALA A 52 -3.73 -8.85 -1.57
CA ALA A 52 -4.45 -7.73 -0.99
C ALA A 52 -5.27 -6.99 -2.03
N ASP A 53 -6.37 -6.40 -1.57
CA ASP A 53 -7.21 -5.57 -2.42
C ASP A 53 -6.96 -4.09 -2.19
N VAL A 54 -6.49 -3.72 -0.99
CA VAL A 54 -6.27 -2.33 -0.62
C VAL A 54 -4.97 -2.18 0.14
N VAL A 55 -4.25 -1.10 -0.16
CA VAL A 55 -3.03 -0.72 0.53
C VAL A 55 -3.25 0.64 1.17
N VAL A 56 -3.05 0.72 2.47
CA VAL A 56 -3.21 1.97 3.21
C VAL A 56 -1.86 2.38 3.77
N LEU A 57 -1.33 3.47 3.28
CA LEU A 57 -0.04 3.97 3.72
C LEU A 57 -0.12 4.45 5.15
N THR A 58 0.76 3.95 6.01
CA THR A 58 0.77 4.32 7.42
C THR A 58 1.88 5.30 7.76
N SER A 59 2.99 5.27 7.04
CA SER A 59 4.06 6.23 7.25
C SER A 59 4.98 6.26 6.05
N GLY A 60 5.72 7.34 5.94
CA GLY A 60 6.70 7.48 4.89
C GLY A 60 7.71 8.53 5.27
N GLN A 61 8.93 8.38 4.82
CA GLN A 61 9.98 9.33 5.10
C GLN A 61 10.78 9.62 3.85
N THR A 62 11.30 10.83 3.77
CA THR A 62 12.01 11.29 2.60
C THR A 62 13.34 11.97 2.96
N ASP A 63 14.04 11.44 3.95
CA ASP A 63 15.34 12.00 4.34
C ASP A 63 16.36 11.78 3.22
N ASN A 64 17.29 10.89 3.42
CA ASN A 64 18.24 10.56 2.37
C ASN A 64 17.63 9.60 1.37
N LYS A 65 16.76 8.75 1.84
CA LYS A 65 16.09 7.76 1.00
C LYS A 65 14.63 7.71 1.37
N ILE A 66 13.82 7.31 0.41
CA ILE A 66 12.39 7.19 0.62
C ILE A 66 12.08 5.80 1.10
N HIS A 67 11.36 5.70 2.19
CA HIS A 67 10.86 4.42 2.65
C HIS A 67 9.52 4.63 3.32
N GLY A 68 8.70 3.60 3.30
CA GLY A 68 7.38 3.72 3.85
C GLY A 68 6.86 2.39 4.31
N THR A 69 5.82 2.45 5.12
CA THR A 69 5.12 1.25 5.57
C THR A 69 3.65 1.40 5.26
N ALA A 70 2.99 0.28 5.08
CA ALA A 70 1.58 0.28 4.75
C ALA A 70 0.92 -0.97 5.31
N ASN A 71 -0.35 -0.84 5.62
CA ASN A 71 -1.18 -1.99 5.97
C ASN A 71 -1.88 -2.48 4.72
N ILE A 72 -2.06 -3.78 4.62
CA ILE A 72 -2.76 -4.35 3.48
C ILE A 72 -4.01 -5.05 3.95
N TYR A 73 -5.05 -4.93 3.14
CA TYR A 73 -6.38 -5.42 3.48
C TYR A 73 -6.98 -6.18 2.32
N LYS A 74 -7.85 -7.11 2.65
CA LYS A 74 -8.57 -7.87 1.67
C LYS A 74 -10.05 -7.71 1.90
N LYS A 75 -10.82 -7.59 0.83
CA LYS A 75 -12.27 -7.43 0.93
C LYS A 75 -12.88 -8.68 1.56
N LYS A 76 -13.80 -8.45 2.46
CA LYS A 76 -14.52 -9.54 3.13
C LYS A 76 -15.42 -10.31 2.21
#